data_b669de075599ba57ff3fceb9890e1ac5
#
_entry.id   b669de075599ba57ff3fceb9890e1ac5
#
_cell.length_a   1.000
_cell.length_b   1.000
_cell.length_c   1.000
_cell.angle_alpha   90.00
_cell.angle_beta   90.00
_cell.angle_gamma   90.00
#
_symmetry.space_group_name_H-M   'P 1'
#
loop_
_entity.id
_entity.type
_entity.pdbx_description
1 polymer ?
#
loop_
_entity_poly.entity_id
_entity_poly.type
_entity_poly.pdbx_seq_one_letter_code
_entity_poly.pdbx_strand_id
1 'polypeptide(L)'
;ANLAKNIHFTTQGGYRDDDGRLKKPDFIINLPDNRHLIVDSKVSLTNYEAYFNAEDEQQKELHLKKHIESIRKHIKELSEKKYESLYEINTPDYVLMFVPIEPAYLLALSKNNQLYMEALDKNVVLVSTSTLLATLSTVSSMWRQENQKKNVLEIANQAGRLYDQFVNLTDDLIKVGNQLKTVQGSYDTSMKKLTGKGNLIKKVEKIKELGAKTSKVMNKSL
;
A
#
# COMPACT_ATOMS: atom_id res chain seq x y z
N ALA A 1 16.43 -0.34 -6.78
CA ALA A 1 14.99 -0.65 -6.97
C ALA A 1 14.07 0.07 -5.96
N ASN A 2 14.42 1.17 -5.33
CA ASN A 2 13.59 1.97 -4.40
C ASN A 2 12.70 1.16 -3.44
N LEU A 3 13.22 0.05 -2.94
CA LEU A 3 12.54 -0.81 -1.97
C LEU A 3 12.98 -0.41 -0.55
N ALA A 4 12.03 -0.20 0.36
CA ALA A 4 12.29 0.17 1.75
C ALA A 4 12.48 -1.08 2.61
N LYS A 5 13.52 -1.10 3.45
CA LYS A 5 13.76 -2.16 4.43
C LYS A 5 12.60 -2.22 5.44
N ASN A 6 12.27 -3.41 5.90
CA ASN A 6 11.16 -3.74 6.81
C ASN A 6 9.74 -3.49 6.26
N ILE A 7 9.62 -2.93 5.07
CA ILE A 7 8.33 -2.80 4.34
C ILE A 7 8.33 -3.78 3.16
N HIS A 8 9.27 -3.58 2.23
CA HIS A 8 9.35 -4.33 0.98
C HIS A 8 10.30 -5.53 1.10
N PHE A 9 11.23 -5.53 2.03
CA PHE A 9 12.11 -6.66 2.30
C PHE A 9 12.61 -6.67 3.74
N THR A 10 12.97 -7.88 4.20
CA THR A 10 13.64 -8.13 5.48
C THR A 10 14.92 -8.92 5.26
N THR A 11 15.90 -8.76 6.17
CA THR A 11 17.20 -9.43 6.12
C THR A 11 17.38 -10.29 7.36
N GLN A 12 17.92 -11.50 7.20
CA GLN A 12 18.31 -12.39 8.28
C GLN A 12 17.21 -12.68 9.31
N GLY A 13 15.96 -12.70 8.89
CA GLY A 13 14.84 -13.12 9.71
C GLY A 13 15.01 -14.57 10.15
N GLY A 14 14.91 -14.86 11.45
CA GLY A 14 14.91 -16.23 11.95
C GLY A 14 13.47 -16.75 11.94
N TYR A 15 13.16 -17.69 11.07
CA TYR A 15 11.84 -18.35 10.99
C TYR A 15 11.98 -19.80 11.43
N ARG A 16 10.93 -20.34 12.04
CA ARG A 16 10.91 -21.76 12.42
C ARG A 16 10.12 -22.55 11.38
N ASP A 17 10.63 -23.73 11.04
CA ASP A 17 9.88 -24.72 10.26
C ASP A 17 8.90 -25.51 11.15
N ASP A 18 8.13 -26.39 10.53
CA ASP A 18 7.15 -27.26 11.23
C ASP A 18 7.81 -28.16 12.29
N ASP A 19 9.10 -28.46 12.15
CA ASP A 19 9.90 -29.22 13.11
C ASP A 19 10.52 -28.33 14.22
N GLY A 20 10.24 -27.02 14.22
CA GLY A 20 10.77 -26.03 15.17
C GLY A 20 12.22 -25.62 14.91
N ARG A 21 12.84 -26.05 13.80
CA ARG A 21 14.22 -25.69 13.44
C ARG A 21 14.29 -24.27 12.90
N LEU A 22 15.28 -23.52 13.37
CA LEU A 22 15.51 -22.15 12.94
C LEU A 22 16.15 -22.12 11.55
N LYS A 23 15.43 -21.56 10.58
CA LYS A 23 15.92 -21.27 9.23
C LYS A 23 16.09 -19.77 9.04
N LYS A 24 17.19 -19.37 8.43
CA LYS A 24 17.53 -17.96 8.21
C LYS A 24 17.81 -17.72 6.73
N PRO A 25 16.82 -17.37 5.93
CA PRO A 25 17.08 -16.87 4.58
C PRO A 25 17.87 -15.55 4.64
N ASP A 26 18.70 -15.31 3.64
CA ASP A 26 19.48 -14.06 3.59
C ASP A 26 18.56 -12.85 3.40
N PHE A 27 17.58 -12.96 2.49
CA PHE A 27 16.58 -11.92 2.22
C PHE A 27 15.20 -12.53 2.00
N ILE A 28 14.19 -11.85 2.53
CA ILE A 28 12.79 -12.09 2.20
C ILE A 28 12.25 -10.82 1.59
N ILE A 29 11.73 -10.93 0.39
CA ILE A 29 11.09 -9.84 -0.33
C ILE A 29 9.59 -9.98 -0.12
N ASN A 30 8.97 -8.95 0.44
CA ASN A 30 7.53 -8.90 0.63
C ASN A 30 6.86 -8.49 -0.68
N LEU A 31 5.87 -9.24 -1.09
CA LEU A 31 5.00 -8.96 -2.24
C LEU A 31 3.63 -8.48 -1.73
N PRO A 32 2.82 -7.83 -2.57
CA PRO A 32 1.41 -7.62 -2.26
C PRO A 32 0.68 -8.93 -1.93
N ASP A 33 -0.48 -8.83 -1.29
CA ASP A 33 -1.33 -9.97 -0.88
C ASP A 33 -0.65 -10.93 0.10
N ASN A 34 0.24 -10.41 0.95
CA ASN A 34 0.96 -11.17 1.98
C ASN A 34 1.76 -12.36 1.40
N ARG A 35 2.27 -12.23 0.19
CA ARG A 35 3.17 -13.20 -0.43
C ARG A 35 4.62 -12.79 -0.23
N HIS A 36 5.51 -13.77 -0.28
CA HIS A 36 6.93 -13.55 -0.02
C HIS A 36 7.77 -14.24 -1.09
N LEU A 37 8.93 -13.67 -1.38
CA LEU A 37 9.93 -14.25 -2.27
C LEU A 37 11.25 -14.34 -1.51
N ILE A 38 11.84 -15.54 -1.45
CA ILE A 38 13.09 -15.77 -0.74
C ILE A 38 14.27 -15.63 -1.70
N VAL A 39 15.32 -14.95 -1.25
CA VAL A 39 16.60 -14.86 -1.95
C VAL A 39 17.70 -15.36 -1.01
N ASP A 40 18.49 -16.33 -1.48
CA ASP A 40 19.66 -16.86 -0.80
C ASP A 40 20.90 -16.65 -1.68
N SER A 41 22.03 -16.20 -1.11
CA SER A 41 23.19 -15.73 -1.88
C SER A 41 24.48 -16.56 -1.69
N LYS A 42 24.37 -17.75 -1.15
CA LYS A 42 25.54 -18.58 -0.78
C LYS A 42 26.15 -19.32 -1.96
N VAL A 43 26.93 -18.64 -2.78
CA VAL A 43 27.73 -19.27 -3.85
C VAL A 43 29.21 -19.08 -3.59
N SER A 44 29.97 -20.20 -3.60
CA SER A 44 31.43 -20.13 -3.55
C SER A 44 32.00 -19.79 -4.92
N LEU A 45 32.81 -18.73 -4.98
CA LEU A 45 33.48 -18.28 -6.21
C LEU A 45 34.94 -18.71 -6.32
N THR A 46 35.48 -19.46 -5.34
CA THR A 46 36.88 -19.88 -5.30
C THR A 46 37.32 -20.61 -6.56
N ASN A 47 36.48 -21.51 -7.08
CA ASN A 47 36.81 -22.22 -8.32
C ASN A 47 36.66 -21.36 -9.58
N TYR A 48 35.83 -20.35 -9.55
CA TYR A 48 35.74 -19.36 -10.64
C TYR A 48 37.01 -18.50 -10.71
N GLU A 49 37.52 -18.02 -9.56
CA GLU A 49 38.79 -17.30 -9.47
C GLU A 49 39.98 -18.17 -9.92
N ALA A 50 40.02 -19.42 -9.46
CA ALA A 50 41.06 -20.36 -9.86
C ALA A 50 41.03 -20.67 -11.36
N TYR A 51 39.84 -20.70 -12.00
CA TYR A 51 39.70 -20.83 -13.45
C TYR A 51 40.40 -19.70 -14.21
N PHE A 52 40.26 -18.46 -13.76
CA PHE A 52 40.90 -17.31 -14.42
C PHE A 52 42.42 -17.25 -14.18
N ASN A 53 42.88 -17.73 -13.04
CA ASN A 53 44.28 -17.68 -12.68
C ASN A 53 45.08 -18.91 -13.19
N ALA A 54 44.42 -19.91 -13.74
CA ALA A 54 45.07 -21.08 -14.27
C ALA A 54 45.81 -20.75 -15.58
N GLU A 55 47.06 -21.16 -15.71
CA GLU A 55 47.90 -20.98 -16.91
C GLU A 55 47.67 -22.10 -17.95
N ASP A 56 47.31 -23.30 -17.49
CA ASP A 56 47.10 -24.50 -18.29
C ASP A 56 45.63 -24.79 -18.54
N GLU A 57 45.30 -25.16 -19.78
CA GLU A 57 43.94 -25.49 -20.17
C GLU A 57 43.31 -26.66 -19.41
N GLN A 58 44.15 -27.66 -19.00
CA GLN A 58 43.63 -28.78 -18.21
C GLN A 58 43.21 -28.31 -16.80
N GLN A 59 43.98 -27.39 -16.20
CA GLN A 59 43.63 -26.79 -14.90
C GLN A 59 42.40 -25.92 -15.03
N LYS A 60 42.25 -25.13 -16.10
CA LYS A 60 41.02 -24.35 -16.38
C LYS A 60 39.80 -25.26 -16.44
N GLU A 61 39.90 -26.35 -17.22
CA GLU A 61 38.76 -27.27 -17.33
C GLU A 61 38.39 -27.93 -16.00
N LEU A 62 39.41 -28.30 -15.19
CA LEU A 62 39.20 -28.82 -13.86
C LEU A 62 38.51 -27.84 -12.93
N HIS A 63 38.95 -26.57 -12.91
CA HIS A 63 38.36 -25.54 -12.07
C HIS A 63 36.95 -25.16 -12.54
N LEU A 64 36.68 -25.13 -13.85
CA LEU A 64 35.37 -24.95 -14.41
C LEU A 64 34.38 -26.04 -13.96
N LYS A 65 34.83 -27.31 -14.03
CA LYS A 65 34.01 -28.43 -13.58
C LYS A 65 33.65 -28.32 -12.10
N LYS A 66 34.65 -28.00 -11.26
CA LYS A 66 34.44 -27.76 -9.83
C LYS A 66 33.56 -26.56 -9.55
N HIS A 67 33.59 -25.50 -10.37
CA HIS A 67 32.69 -24.36 -10.25
C HIS A 67 31.25 -24.76 -10.50
N ILE A 68 30.99 -25.51 -11.58
CA ILE A 68 29.65 -26.03 -11.90
C ILE A 68 29.14 -26.98 -10.81
N GLU A 69 30.00 -27.88 -10.31
CA GLU A 69 29.67 -28.77 -9.20
C GLU A 69 29.32 -28.01 -7.91
N SER A 70 30.06 -26.93 -7.62
CA SER A 70 29.78 -26.08 -6.49
C SER A 70 28.36 -25.43 -6.61
N ILE A 71 27.99 -24.96 -7.77
CA ILE A 71 26.63 -24.40 -8.01
C ILE A 71 25.58 -25.51 -7.84
N ARG A 72 25.79 -26.71 -8.39
CA ARG A 72 24.87 -27.84 -8.19
C ARG A 72 24.67 -28.22 -6.73
N LYS A 73 25.79 -28.23 -5.97
CA LYS A 73 25.75 -28.51 -4.54
C LYS A 73 24.86 -27.47 -3.82
N HIS A 74 25.05 -26.19 -4.11
CA HIS A 74 24.21 -25.12 -3.52
C HIS A 74 22.75 -25.20 -3.93
N ILE A 75 22.45 -25.53 -5.19
CA ILE A 75 21.07 -25.79 -5.65
C ILE A 75 20.44 -26.90 -4.80
N LYS A 76 21.17 -28.01 -4.60
CA LYS A 76 20.69 -29.14 -3.79
C LYS A 76 20.44 -28.72 -2.34
N GLU A 77 21.43 -28.10 -1.71
CA GLU A 77 21.35 -27.63 -0.31
C GLU A 77 20.18 -26.65 -0.12
N LEU A 78 19.93 -25.79 -1.12
CA LEU A 78 18.87 -24.81 -1.07
C LEU A 78 17.48 -25.44 -1.23
N SER A 79 17.34 -26.42 -2.14
CA SER A 79 16.09 -27.16 -2.31
C SER A 79 15.73 -28.00 -1.06
N GLU A 80 16.73 -28.52 -0.35
CA GLU A 80 16.51 -29.28 0.89
C GLU A 80 16.08 -28.43 2.08
N LYS A 81 16.28 -27.11 2.03
CA LYS A 81 15.86 -26.20 3.11
C LYS A 81 14.34 -26.03 3.21
N LYS A 82 13.56 -26.42 2.22
CA LYS A 82 12.09 -26.38 2.20
C LYS A 82 11.52 -25.09 2.82
N TYR A 83 11.90 -23.96 2.27
CA TYR A 83 11.45 -22.65 2.77
C TYR A 83 9.92 -22.44 2.63
N GLU A 84 9.27 -23.22 1.78
CA GLU A 84 7.81 -23.27 1.64
C GLU A 84 7.09 -23.69 2.92
N SER A 85 7.78 -24.45 3.81
CA SER A 85 7.24 -24.91 5.10
C SER A 85 7.47 -23.92 6.25
N LEU A 86 7.90 -22.70 5.98
CA LEU A 86 8.11 -21.71 7.04
C LEU A 86 6.77 -21.15 7.53
N TYR A 87 6.52 -21.28 8.83
CA TYR A 87 5.29 -21.01 9.55
C TYR A 87 4.92 -19.56 9.42
N GLU A 88 4.86 -18.74 8.80
CA GLU A 88 4.47 -17.31 8.69
C GLU A 88 4.78 -16.71 7.31
N ILE A 89 5.30 -17.54 6.41
CA ILE A 89 5.72 -17.05 5.11
C ILE A 89 4.91 -17.75 4.02
N ASN A 90 4.02 -17.02 3.39
CA ASN A 90 3.36 -17.47 2.17
C ASN A 90 4.33 -17.26 1.00
N THR A 91 5.19 -18.26 0.75
CA THR A 91 6.20 -18.21 -0.31
C THR A 91 5.64 -18.77 -1.61
N PRO A 92 6.11 -18.28 -2.77
CA PRO A 92 5.95 -19.03 -4.02
C PRO A 92 6.73 -20.35 -3.96
N ASP A 93 6.39 -21.26 -4.87
CA ASP A 93 6.95 -22.61 -4.93
C ASP A 93 8.45 -22.65 -5.28
N TYR A 94 9.15 -21.54 -5.31
CA TYR A 94 10.58 -21.45 -5.66
C TYR A 94 11.34 -20.40 -4.86
N VAL A 95 12.65 -20.62 -4.78
CA VAL A 95 13.61 -19.75 -4.10
C VAL A 95 14.59 -19.18 -5.11
N LEU A 96 14.95 -17.91 -5.02
CA LEU A 96 15.96 -17.28 -5.85
C LEU A 96 17.36 -17.58 -5.28
N MET A 97 18.20 -18.24 -6.06
CA MET A 97 19.62 -18.43 -5.76
C MET A 97 20.42 -17.33 -6.45
N PHE A 98 20.93 -16.39 -5.69
CA PHE A 98 21.65 -15.24 -6.21
C PHE A 98 23.13 -15.52 -6.40
N VAL A 99 23.61 -15.32 -7.63
CA VAL A 99 25.02 -15.38 -8.00
C VAL A 99 25.55 -13.98 -8.24
N PRO A 100 26.35 -13.39 -7.32
CA PRO A 100 26.71 -11.96 -7.36
C PRO A 100 27.64 -11.57 -8.50
N ILE A 101 28.43 -12.52 -9.02
CA ILE A 101 29.35 -12.29 -10.14
C ILE A 101 28.72 -12.78 -11.44
N GLU A 102 28.23 -11.87 -12.26
CA GLU A 102 27.52 -12.19 -13.51
C GLU A 102 28.37 -13.01 -14.51
N PRO A 103 29.66 -12.72 -14.73
CA PRO A 103 30.50 -13.59 -15.57
C PRO A 103 30.64 -15.01 -15.04
N ALA A 104 30.68 -15.23 -13.72
CA ALA A 104 30.72 -16.58 -13.15
C ALA A 104 29.41 -17.36 -13.40
N TYR A 105 28.27 -16.68 -13.30
CA TYR A 105 26.96 -17.20 -13.65
C TYR A 105 26.87 -17.60 -15.14
N LEU A 106 27.25 -16.68 -16.04
CA LEU A 106 27.21 -16.90 -17.48
C LEU A 106 28.17 -18.01 -17.90
N LEU A 107 29.37 -18.09 -17.33
CA LEU A 107 30.32 -19.15 -17.60
C LEU A 107 29.75 -20.52 -17.26
N ALA A 108 29.13 -20.67 -16.09
CA ALA A 108 28.54 -21.94 -15.68
C ALA A 108 27.39 -22.36 -16.61
N LEU A 109 26.49 -21.45 -16.99
CA LEU A 109 25.38 -21.74 -17.88
C LEU A 109 25.83 -22.03 -19.32
N SER A 110 26.83 -21.31 -19.84
CA SER A 110 27.34 -21.51 -21.21
C SER A 110 28.01 -22.88 -21.40
N LYS A 111 28.57 -23.41 -20.34
CA LYS A 111 29.27 -24.72 -20.34
C LYS A 111 28.36 -25.88 -19.92
N ASN A 112 27.25 -25.58 -19.26
CA ASN A 112 26.24 -26.57 -18.90
C ASN A 112 24.82 -26.00 -19.08
N ASN A 113 24.27 -26.19 -20.26
CA ASN A 113 22.94 -25.69 -20.63
C ASN A 113 21.79 -26.34 -19.82
N GLN A 114 22.04 -27.48 -19.18
CA GLN A 114 21.03 -28.18 -18.36
C GLN A 114 20.97 -27.63 -16.91
N LEU A 115 22.03 -26.95 -16.46
CA LEU A 115 22.15 -26.50 -15.08
C LEU A 115 20.97 -25.63 -14.61
N TYR A 116 20.45 -24.80 -15.50
CA TYR A 116 19.28 -23.95 -15.21
C TYR A 116 18.00 -24.78 -15.04
N MET A 117 17.80 -25.78 -15.90
CA MET A 117 16.64 -26.68 -15.81
C MET A 117 16.74 -27.57 -14.58
N GLU A 118 17.95 -28.11 -14.28
CA GLU A 118 18.20 -28.87 -13.06
C GLU A 118 17.87 -28.09 -11.79
N ALA A 119 18.08 -26.77 -11.80
CA ALA A 119 17.72 -25.89 -10.69
C ALA A 119 16.18 -25.71 -10.60
N LEU A 120 15.53 -25.43 -11.73
CA LEU A 120 14.07 -25.25 -11.80
C LEU A 120 13.32 -26.52 -11.35
N ASP A 121 13.78 -27.70 -11.75
CA ASP A 121 13.21 -28.98 -11.31
C ASP A 121 13.27 -29.19 -9.79
N LYS A 122 14.12 -28.42 -9.12
CA LYS A 122 14.27 -28.40 -7.66
C LYS A 122 13.68 -27.15 -7.00
N ASN A 123 12.83 -26.42 -7.71
CA ASN A 123 12.22 -25.17 -7.24
C ASN A 123 13.25 -24.09 -6.88
N VAL A 124 14.39 -24.07 -7.55
CA VAL A 124 15.43 -23.05 -7.39
C VAL A 124 15.62 -22.30 -8.71
N VAL A 125 15.48 -21.00 -8.67
CA VAL A 125 15.71 -20.11 -9.81
C VAL A 125 17.06 -19.43 -9.65
N LEU A 126 17.97 -19.69 -10.60
CA LEU A 126 19.27 -19.02 -10.61
C LEU A 126 19.11 -17.58 -11.12
N VAL A 127 19.59 -16.60 -10.36
CA VAL A 127 19.55 -15.19 -10.72
C VAL A 127 20.93 -14.54 -10.59
N SER A 128 21.27 -13.73 -11.59
CA SER A 128 22.45 -12.85 -11.58
C SER A 128 22.09 -11.48 -11.02
N THR A 129 23.06 -10.57 -10.94
CA THR A 129 22.84 -9.19 -10.53
C THR A 129 21.80 -8.49 -11.44
N SER A 130 21.92 -8.67 -12.76
CA SER A 130 21.01 -8.03 -13.72
C SER A 130 19.59 -8.58 -13.63
N THR A 131 19.43 -9.90 -13.54
CA THR A 131 18.10 -10.54 -13.44
C THR A 131 17.46 -10.30 -12.08
N LEU A 132 18.21 -10.28 -11.00
CA LEU A 132 17.68 -9.92 -9.67
C LEU A 132 17.21 -8.46 -9.67
N LEU A 133 17.96 -7.53 -10.25
CA LEU A 133 17.56 -6.12 -10.32
C LEU A 133 16.25 -5.94 -11.12
N ALA A 134 16.10 -6.67 -12.24
CA ALA A 134 14.86 -6.67 -13.01
C ALA A 134 13.67 -7.20 -12.18
N THR A 135 13.87 -8.29 -11.46
CA THR A 135 12.86 -8.86 -10.56
C THR A 135 12.46 -7.86 -9.47
N LEU A 136 13.43 -7.22 -8.81
CA LEU A 136 13.15 -6.22 -7.78
C LEU A 136 12.45 -4.97 -8.33
N SER A 137 12.73 -4.59 -9.58
CA SER A 137 12.03 -3.49 -10.26
C SER A 137 10.57 -3.85 -10.53
N THR A 138 10.30 -5.09 -10.90
CA THR A 138 8.94 -5.62 -11.06
C THR A 138 8.19 -5.61 -9.73
N VAL A 139 8.81 -6.07 -8.65
CA VAL A 139 8.25 -6.00 -7.29
C VAL A 139 7.91 -4.56 -6.89
N SER A 140 8.81 -3.61 -7.17
CA SER A 140 8.54 -2.19 -6.91
C SER A 140 7.31 -1.68 -7.68
N SER A 141 7.13 -2.13 -8.93
CA SER A 141 5.97 -1.78 -9.74
C SER A 141 4.68 -2.40 -9.20
N MET A 142 4.73 -3.65 -8.72
CA MET A 142 3.58 -4.31 -8.07
C MET A 142 3.12 -3.54 -6.83
N TRP A 143 4.04 -3.12 -5.97
CA TRP A 143 3.72 -2.30 -4.80
C TRP A 143 3.12 -0.94 -5.17
N ARG A 144 3.61 -0.31 -6.24
CA ARG A 144 3.03 0.94 -6.74
C ARG A 144 1.58 0.75 -7.19
N GLN A 145 1.29 -0.31 -7.93
CA GLN A 145 -0.06 -0.63 -8.37
C GLN A 145 -0.99 -0.93 -7.18
N GLU A 146 -0.52 -1.69 -6.20
CA GLU A 146 -1.30 -1.99 -5.00
C GLU A 146 -1.64 -0.73 -4.19
N ASN A 147 -0.67 0.19 -4.02
CA ASN A 147 -0.91 1.47 -3.36
C ASN A 147 -1.90 2.35 -4.14
N GLN A 148 -1.80 2.37 -5.48
CA GLN A 148 -2.77 3.09 -6.30
C GLN A 148 -4.18 2.53 -6.14
N LYS A 149 -4.33 1.20 -6.13
CA LYS A 149 -5.62 0.54 -5.91
C LYS A 149 -6.23 0.89 -4.55
N LYS A 150 -5.43 0.86 -3.49
CA LYS A 150 -5.86 1.27 -2.13
C LYS A 150 -6.30 2.73 -2.10
N ASN A 151 -5.54 3.63 -2.72
CA ASN A 151 -5.88 5.05 -2.78
C ASN A 151 -7.20 5.28 -3.53
N VAL A 152 -7.46 4.58 -4.63
CA VAL A 152 -8.72 4.69 -5.38
C VAL A 152 -9.92 4.27 -4.51
N LEU A 153 -9.79 3.18 -3.76
CA LEU A 153 -10.85 2.73 -2.85
C LEU A 153 -11.10 3.73 -1.72
N GLU A 154 -10.03 4.31 -1.17
CA GLU A 154 -10.16 5.33 -0.14
C GLU A 154 -10.84 6.60 -0.66
N ILE A 155 -10.45 7.08 -1.86
CA ILE A 155 -11.08 8.22 -2.52
C ILE A 155 -12.58 7.95 -2.74
N ALA A 156 -12.96 6.77 -3.21
CA ALA A 156 -14.36 6.41 -3.41
C ALA A 156 -15.15 6.43 -2.09
N ASN A 157 -14.59 5.93 -1.01
CA ASN A 157 -15.21 5.96 0.32
C ASN A 157 -15.35 7.39 0.86
N GLN A 158 -14.33 8.23 0.67
CA GLN A 158 -14.38 9.64 1.07
C GLN A 158 -15.40 10.43 0.25
N ALA A 159 -15.49 10.18 -1.06
CA ALA A 159 -16.50 10.79 -1.92
C ALA A 159 -17.93 10.43 -1.48
N GLY A 160 -18.17 9.16 -1.11
CA GLY A 160 -19.46 8.75 -0.55
C GLY A 160 -19.84 9.50 0.72
N ARG A 161 -18.91 9.61 1.67
CA ARG A 161 -19.13 10.38 2.91
C ARG A 161 -19.39 11.85 2.65
N LEU A 162 -18.66 12.44 1.71
CA LEU A 162 -18.88 13.86 1.33
C LEU A 162 -20.26 14.07 0.72
N TYR A 163 -20.72 13.15 -0.12
CA TYR A 163 -22.06 13.18 -0.69
C TYR A 163 -23.14 13.17 0.41
N ASP A 164 -23.02 12.25 1.38
CA ASP A 164 -23.97 12.16 2.49
C ASP A 164 -24.00 13.45 3.34
N GLN A 165 -22.83 14.04 3.59
CA GLN A 165 -22.74 15.35 4.28
C GLN A 165 -23.41 16.46 3.49
N PHE A 166 -23.26 16.45 2.17
CA PHE A 166 -23.92 17.45 1.30
C PHE A 166 -25.43 17.30 1.32
N VAL A 167 -25.96 16.07 1.27
CA VAL A 167 -27.41 15.82 1.41
C VAL A 167 -27.93 16.36 2.74
N ASN A 168 -27.25 16.04 3.85
CA ASN A 168 -27.65 16.55 5.18
C ASN A 168 -27.66 18.09 5.23
N LEU A 169 -26.66 18.74 4.64
CA LEU A 169 -26.61 20.20 4.57
C LEU A 169 -27.78 20.77 3.77
N THR A 170 -28.15 20.16 2.63
CA THR A 170 -29.30 20.60 1.83
C THR A 170 -30.61 20.48 2.62
N ASP A 171 -30.81 19.41 3.35
CA ASP A 171 -31.99 19.22 4.21
C ASP A 171 -32.05 20.26 5.33
N ASP A 172 -30.93 20.58 5.94
CA ASP A 172 -30.89 21.61 6.99
C ASP A 172 -31.19 23.01 6.41
N LEU A 173 -30.70 23.34 5.22
CA LEU A 173 -31.02 24.58 4.53
C LEU A 173 -32.52 24.68 4.21
N ILE A 174 -33.14 23.57 3.78
CA ILE A 174 -34.62 23.53 3.54
C ILE A 174 -35.37 23.77 4.85
N LYS A 175 -34.95 23.18 5.98
CA LYS A 175 -35.56 23.40 7.30
C LYS A 175 -35.47 24.89 7.71
N VAL A 176 -34.27 25.47 7.57
CA VAL A 176 -34.08 26.92 7.83
C VAL A 176 -34.97 27.78 6.96
N GLY A 177 -35.06 27.48 5.66
CA GLY A 177 -35.97 28.20 4.77
C GLY A 177 -37.44 28.14 5.21
N ASN A 178 -37.89 26.98 5.67
CA ASN A 178 -39.27 26.82 6.17
C ASN A 178 -39.51 27.59 7.49
N GLN A 179 -38.52 27.58 8.39
CA GLN A 179 -38.57 28.36 9.64
C GLN A 179 -38.61 29.85 9.38
N LEU A 180 -37.82 30.36 8.43
CA LEU A 180 -37.89 31.78 8.01
C LEU A 180 -39.27 32.18 7.47
N LYS A 181 -39.91 31.34 6.65
CA LYS A 181 -41.27 31.56 6.19
C LYS A 181 -42.28 31.65 7.36
N THR A 182 -42.11 30.76 8.36
CA THR A 182 -42.98 30.78 9.56
C THR A 182 -42.77 32.05 10.38
N VAL A 183 -41.53 32.48 10.56
CA VAL A 183 -41.19 33.73 11.25
C VAL A 183 -41.75 34.93 10.50
N GLN A 184 -41.59 34.97 9.17
CA GLN A 184 -42.18 36.02 8.32
C GLN A 184 -43.70 36.09 8.47
N GLY A 185 -44.39 34.95 8.40
CA GLY A 185 -45.88 34.92 8.59
C GLY A 185 -46.31 35.38 9.98
N SER A 186 -45.55 35.05 11.00
CA SER A 186 -45.81 35.53 12.39
C SER A 186 -45.58 37.03 12.52
N TYR A 187 -44.51 37.54 11.90
CA TYR A 187 -44.25 38.98 11.81
C TYR A 187 -45.37 39.73 11.10
N ASP A 188 -45.77 39.27 9.90
CA ASP A 188 -46.84 39.87 9.12
C ASP A 188 -48.16 39.88 9.89
N THR A 189 -48.46 38.80 10.61
CA THR A 189 -49.68 38.71 11.45
C THR A 189 -49.62 39.72 12.60
N SER A 190 -48.50 39.88 13.24
CA SER A 190 -48.28 40.84 14.31
C SER A 190 -48.40 42.29 13.81
N MET A 191 -47.81 42.56 12.65
CA MET A 191 -47.93 43.88 11.99
C MET A 191 -49.37 44.22 11.60
N LYS A 192 -50.12 43.23 11.10
CA LYS A 192 -51.58 43.43 10.82
C LYS A 192 -52.38 43.79 12.08
N LYS A 193 -52.08 43.14 13.21
CA LYS A 193 -52.71 43.49 14.52
C LYS A 193 -52.33 44.91 14.98
N LEU A 194 -51.09 45.32 14.71
CA LEU A 194 -50.57 46.62 15.12
C LEU A 194 -51.08 47.77 14.24
N THR A 195 -51.05 47.60 12.88
CA THR A 195 -51.29 48.68 11.91
C THR A 195 -52.55 48.47 11.02
N GLY A 196 -53.17 47.30 11.02
CA GLY A 196 -54.33 46.97 10.17
C GLY A 196 -55.64 47.66 10.57
N LYS A 197 -56.76 47.27 9.91
CA LYS A 197 -58.07 47.83 10.17
C LYS A 197 -58.56 47.59 11.60
N GLY A 198 -58.80 48.63 12.39
CA GLY A 198 -59.21 48.51 13.82
C GLY A 198 -58.02 48.12 14.76
N ASN A 199 -56.82 48.51 14.40
CA ASN A 199 -55.57 48.12 14.96
C ASN A 199 -55.32 48.68 16.41
N LEU A 200 -54.29 48.11 17.04
CA LEU A 200 -53.92 48.54 18.43
C LEU A 200 -53.45 49.98 18.49
N ILE A 201 -52.78 50.52 17.49
CA ILE A 201 -52.35 51.91 17.41
C ILE A 201 -53.53 52.83 17.54
N LYS A 202 -54.62 52.66 16.69
CA LYS A 202 -55.78 53.46 16.79
C LYS A 202 -56.53 53.38 18.12
N LYS A 203 -56.54 52.17 18.71
CA LYS A 203 -57.17 52.02 20.05
C LYS A 203 -56.39 52.75 21.14
N VAL A 204 -55.07 52.70 21.10
CA VAL A 204 -54.22 53.41 22.04
C VAL A 204 -54.27 54.92 21.86
N GLU A 205 -54.31 55.41 20.59
CA GLU A 205 -54.51 56.83 20.30
C GLU A 205 -55.88 57.34 20.82
N LYS A 206 -56.95 56.59 20.63
CA LYS A 206 -58.23 56.90 21.20
C LYS A 206 -58.24 56.96 22.74
N ILE A 207 -57.57 56.11 23.40
CA ILE A 207 -57.41 56.14 24.87
C ILE A 207 -56.66 57.40 25.30
N LYS A 208 -55.65 57.85 24.54
CA LYS A 208 -54.93 59.06 24.77
C LYS A 208 -55.85 60.32 24.62
N GLU A 209 -56.63 60.32 23.58
CA GLU A 209 -57.65 61.38 23.33
C GLU A 209 -58.67 61.48 24.49
N LEU A 210 -58.98 60.33 25.12
CA LEU A 210 -59.87 60.28 26.30
C LEU A 210 -59.22 60.73 27.62
N GLY A 211 -57.97 61.24 27.55
CA GLY A 211 -57.30 61.86 28.71
C GLY A 211 -56.27 60.99 29.43
N ALA A 212 -55.87 59.85 28.88
CA ALA A 212 -54.76 59.04 29.52
C ALA A 212 -53.46 59.81 29.43
N LYS A 213 -52.74 59.96 30.60
CA LYS A 213 -51.41 60.58 30.68
C LYS A 213 -50.35 59.60 30.15
N THR A 214 -49.64 59.99 29.10
CA THR A 214 -48.56 59.20 28.51
C THR A 214 -47.26 59.98 28.55
N SER A 215 -46.14 59.34 28.96
CA SER A 215 -44.80 59.95 29.01
C SER A 215 -44.03 59.79 27.68
N LYS A 216 -44.48 58.93 26.73
CA LYS A 216 -43.81 58.64 25.47
C LYS A 216 -44.73 58.81 24.28
N VAL A 217 -44.16 59.24 23.16
CA VAL A 217 -44.91 59.38 21.87
C VAL A 217 -44.56 58.15 21.02
N MET A 218 -45.59 57.62 20.30
CA MET A 218 -45.43 56.47 19.45
C MET A 218 -44.61 56.84 18.20
N ASN A 219 -43.70 55.95 17.81
CA ASN A 219 -42.88 56.16 16.61
C ASN A 219 -43.80 56.14 15.36
N LYS A 220 -43.69 57.16 14.52
CA LYS A 220 -44.52 57.32 13.29
C LYS A 220 -44.03 56.46 12.10
N SER A 221 -42.91 55.73 12.23
CA SER A 221 -42.35 54.86 11.20
C SER A 221 -42.84 53.40 11.27
N LEU A 222 -43.90 53.13 11.99
CA LEU A 222 -44.58 51.84 12.03
C LEU A 222 -45.74 51.79 11.07
#